data_ad4eac2c561d929bfbb9b952877092f7
#
_entry.id   ad4eac2c561d929bfbb9b952877092f7
#
_cell.length_a   1.000
_cell.length_b   1.000
_cell.length_c   1.000
_cell.angle_alpha   90.00
_cell.angle_beta   90.00
_cell.angle_gamma   90.00
#
_symmetry.space_group_name_H-M   'P 1'
#
loop_
_entity.id
_entity.type
_entity.pdbx_description
1 polymer ?
#
loop_
_entity_poly.entity_id
_entity_poly.type
_entity_poly.pdbx_seq_one_letter_code
_entity_poly.pdbx_strand_id
1 'polypeptide(L)'
;MQTDHPGGNLRAEQLVLRGEGQAVPLEQPEQYGIERGNPRQAWTRSEGGSSPAEIDAQDAQLEAWARATGNYVNLSAIVDLSKLADRAAKGTEHDVFIFSKRENPFVIRLTKRDMFGIPHRTPGEYIDRWRLSNAAFPDTKVSLIGYTKNARGNGVILTSQRYFEGSKRDQKSIEAAFGKLGYPPMSRFDPVYGNPKTGVEIHDAHPDNVIFDKSGNPIPFDVMINDPKNYFGIQDSELLWE
;
A
#
# COMPACT_ATOMS: atom_id res chain seq x y z
N MET A 1 30.59 -6.59 22.52
CA MET A 1 29.21 -6.05 22.48
C MET A 1 29.23 -4.87 21.54
N GLN A 2 28.75 -5.06 20.32
CA GLN A 2 28.63 -4.00 19.34
C GLN A 2 27.33 -3.27 19.64
N THR A 3 27.40 -2.05 20.10
CA THR A 3 26.24 -1.18 20.33
C THR A 3 25.62 -0.89 18.98
N ASP A 4 24.41 -1.41 18.74
CA ASP A 4 23.58 -1.03 17.61
C ASP A 4 23.35 0.48 17.70
N HIS A 5 23.95 1.24 16.79
CA HIS A 5 23.66 2.65 16.63
C HIS A 5 22.19 2.80 16.17
N PRO A 6 21.37 3.67 16.78
CA PRO A 6 20.08 4.03 16.24
C PRO A 6 20.32 4.73 14.89
N GLY A 7 19.98 4.05 13.81
CA GLY A 7 20.18 4.52 12.43
C GLY A 7 20.80 3.47 11.49
N GLY A 8 20.89 2.23 11.90
CA GLY A 8 21.34 1.12 11.04
C GLY A 8 20.33 0.83 9.92
N ASN A 9 20.85 0.65 8.70
CA ASN A 9 20.03 0.26 7.56
C ASN A 9 19.48 -1.16 7.72
N LEU A 10 18.22 -1.37 7.35
CA LEU A 10 17.57 -2.69 7.38
C LEU A 10 18.24 -3.68 6.42
N ARG A 11 18.39 -4.91 6.86
CA ARG A 11 18.85 -6.06 6.07
C ARG A 11 17.67 -6.89 5.57
N ALA A 12 17.91 -7.76 4.59
CA ALA A 12 16.87 -8.60 3.98
C ALA A 12 16.14 -9.49 5.01
N GLU A 13 16.87 -10.07 5.96
CA GLU A 13 16.29 -10.91 7.01
C GLU A 13 15.36 -10.11 7.93
N GLN A 14 15.70 -8.86 8.24
CA GLN A 14 14.86 -7.97 9.03
C GLN A 14 13.59 -7.57 8.28
N LEU A 15 13.67 -7.40 6.95
CA LEU A 15 12.50 -7.15 6.11
C LEU A 15 11.56 -8.37 6.10
N VAL A 16 12.11 -9.57 6.04
CA VAL A 16 11.33 -10.81 6.13
C VAL A 16 10.59 -10.89 7.48
N LEU A 17 11.28 -10.65 8.60
CA LEU A 17 10.66 -10.64 9.92
C LEU A 17 9.56 -9.59 10.04
N ARG A 18 9.74 -8.41 9.47
CA ARG A 18 8.70 -7.37 9.41
C ARG A 18 7.51 -7.80 8.55
N GLY A 19 7.77 -8.48 7.44
CA GLY A 19 6.73 -9.06 6.59
C GLY A 19 5.88 -10.08 7.32
N GLU A 20 6.48 -10.87 8.22
CA GLU A 20 5.79 -11.88 9.06
C GLU A 20 4.94 -11.27 10.20
N GLY A 21 4.83 -9.96 10.35
CA GLY A 21 3.96 -9.33 11.34
C GLY A 21 4.63 -8.36 12.32
N GLN A 22 5.92 -8.11 12.17
CA GLN A 22 6.65 -7.09 12.96
C GLN A 22 6.69 -5.72 12.25
N ALA A 23 5.79 -5.48 11.32
CA ALA A 23 5.73 -4.26 10.57
C ALA A 23 5.15 -3.10 11.41
N VAL A 24 5.63 -1.89 11.16
CA VAL A 24 5.04 -0.67 11.73
C VAL A 24 3.64 -0.51 11.10
N PRO A 25 2.57 -0.39 11.90
CA PRO A 25 1.24 -0.14 11.37
C PRO A 25 1.21 1.17 10.58
N LEU A 26 0.50 1.19 9.43
CA LEU A 26 0.22 2.41 8.69
C LEU A 26 -0.74 3.37 9.43
N GLU A 27 -1.14 2.99 10.64
CA GLU A 27 -2.10 3.73 11.46
C GLU A 27 -1.49 4.92 12.21
N GLN A 28 -0.17 5.04 12.24
CA GLN A 28 0.55 6.11 12.93
C GLN A 28 1.36 6.97 11.94
N PRO A 29 0.71 7.79 11.14
CA PRO A 29 1.38 8.62 10.14
C PRO A 29 2.23 9.74 10.74
N GLU A 30 2.01 10.13 12.02
CA GLU A 30 2.85 11.07 12.75
C GLU A 30 4.34 10.66 12.73
N GLN A 31 4.61 9.38 12.51
CA GLN A 31 5.96 8.85 12.42
C GLN A 31 6.68 9.18 11.10
N TYR A 32 5.94 9.58 10.06
CA TYR A 32 6.54 9.74 8.73
C TYR A 32 7.01 11.15 8.41
N GLY A 33 6.57 12.15 9.18
CA GLY A 33 6.97 13.54 8.97
C GLY A 33 6.64 14.10 7.56
N ILE A 34 5.64 13.56 6.86
CA ILE A 34 5.28 13.96 5.50
C ILE A 34 4.22 15.04 5.52
N GLU A 35 4.54 16.27 5.08
CA GLU A 35 3.52 17.31 4.85
C GLU A 35 2.61 16.94 3.68
N ARG A 36 1.31 16.93 3.90
CA ARG A 36 0.33 16.55 2.89
C ARG A 36 -0.29 17.72 2.19
N GLY A 37 -0.47 17.57 0.89
CA GLY A 37 -1.60 18.19 0.21
C GLY A 37 -2.92 17.50 0.63
N ASN A 38 -4.06 18.17 0.42
CA ASN A 38 -5.39 17.64 0.77
C ASN A 38 -5.67 16.31 0.03
N PRO A 39 -5.72 15.12 0.70
CA PRO A 39 -5.94 13.83 0.06
C PRO A 39 -7.30 13.73 -0.66
N ARG A 40 -8.32 14.51 -0.23
CA ARG A 40 -9.60 14.59 -0.94
C ARG A 40 -9.45 15.15 -2.35
N GLN A 41 -8.42 15.97 -2.60
CA GLN A 41 -8.12 16.48 -3.93
C GLN A 41 -7.33 15.48 -4.79
N ALA A 42 -6.68 14.50 -4.17
CA ALA A 42 -5.87 13.51 -4.87
C ALA A 42 -6.69 12.68 -5.87
N TRP A 43 -7.93 12.31 -5.49
CA TRP A 43 -8.84 11.52 -6.34
C TRP A 43 -9.65 12.36 -7.31
N THR A 44 -9.89 13.64 -7.00
CA THR A 44 -10.63 14.57 -7.87
C THR A 44 -9.72 15.32 -8.86
N ARG A 45 -8.40 15.23 -8.72
CA ARG A 45 -7.44 15.76 -9.71
C ARG A 45 -7.42 14.87 -10.96
N SER A 46 -8.48 14.93 -11.74
CA SER A 46 -8.61 14.18 -13.00
C SER A 46 -7.67 14.66 -14.11
N GLU A 47 -6.99 15.81 -13.98
CA GLU A 47 -6.22 16.41 -15.08
C GLU A 47 -4.82 16.95 -14.71
N GLY A 48 -4.33 16.74 -13.51
CA GLY A 48 -2.98 17.17 -13.13
C GLY A 48 -2.46 16.38 -11.95
N GLY A 49 -1.51 15.49 -12.16
CA GLY A 49 -0.77 14.85 -11.09
C GLY A 49 -0.03 15.87 -10.21
N SER A 50 0.52 15.43 -9.08
CA SER A 50 1.35 16.26 -8.21
C SER A 50 2.57 16.79 -8.97
N SER A 51 3.01 17.99 -8.62
CA SER A 51 4.18 18.56 -9.26
C SER A 51 5.44 17.76 -8.91
N PRO A 52 6.46 17.71 -9.79
CA PRO A 52 7.74 17.07 -9.46
C PRO A 52 8.34 17.59 -8.15
N ALA A 53 8.24 18.90 -7.87
CA ALA A 53 8.75 19.50 -6.65
C ALA A 53 8.02 19.01 -5.39
N GLU A 54 6.71 18.77 -5.47
CA GLU A 54 5.92 18.21 -4.38
C GLU A 54 6.29 16.74 -4.13
N ILE A 55 6.47 15.96 -5.20
CA ILE A 55 6.93 14.57 -5.11
C ILE A 55 8.31 14.51 -4.46
N ASP A 56 9.26 15.33 -4.92
CA ASP A 56 10.63 15.37 -4.41
C ASP A 56 10.67 15.81 -2.93
N ALA A 57 9.85 16.78 -2.54
CA ALA A 57 9.77 17.26 -1.16
C ALA A 57 9.27 16.15 -0.21
N GLN A 58 8.19 15.47 -0.57
CA GLN A 58 7.66 14.36 0.24
C GLN A 58 8.59 13.14 0.24
N ASP A 59 9.27 12.86 -0.88
CA ASP A 59 10.27 11.81 -0.97
C ASP A 59 11.45 12.06 -0.01
N ALA A 60 11.92 13.31 0.06
CA ALA A 60 12.98 13.70 0.99
C ALA A 60 12.54 13.58 2.47
N GLN A 61 11.30 13.94 2.78
CA GLN A 61 10.73 13.80 4.14
C GLN A 61 10.64 12.33 4.55
N LEU A 62 10.13 11.46 3.66
CA LEU A 62 10.04 10.02 3.91
C LEU A 62 11.43 9.37 4.05
N GLU A 63 12.42 9.81 3.27
CA GLU A 63 13.80 9.37 3.45
C GLU A 63 14.35 9.77 4.83
N ALA A 64 14.15 11.02 5.23
CA ALA A 64 14.61 11.51 6.54
C ALA A 64 13.99 10.72 7.69
N TRP A 65 12.68 10.47 7.63
CA TRP A 65 11.99 9.60 8.59
C TRP A 65 12.60 8.19 8.61
N ALA A 66 12.75 7.57 7.45
CA ALA A 66 13.25 6.20 7.37
C ALA A 66 14.66 6.05 7.96
N ARG A 67 15.53 7.05 7.76
CA ARG A 67 16.86 7.09 8.35
C ARG A 67 16.83 7.30 9.86
N ALA A 68 16.00 8.23 10.33
CA ALA A 68 15.86 8.54 11.75
C ALA A 68 15.31 7.36 12.56
N THR A 69 14.41 6.57 11.96
CA THR A 69 13.72 5.45 12.63
C THR A 69 14.33 4.08 12.34
N GLY A 70 15.44 4.00 11.58
CA GLY A 70 16.06 2.73 11.19
C GLY A 70 15.22 1.91 10.18
N ASN A 71 14.34 2.57 9.42
CA ASN A 71 13.50 1.95 8.38
C ASN A 71 14.09 2.12 6.96
N TYR A 72 15.28 2.71 6.85
CA TYR A 72 15.98 2.82 5.57
C TYR A 72 16.58 1.47 5.17
N VAL A 73 16.30 1.05 3.93
CA VAL A 73 16.72 -0.24 3.38
C VAL A 73 17.89 -0.04 2.41
N ASN A 74 18.93 -0.84 2.53
CA ASN A 74 20.01 -0.86 1.54
C ASN A 74 19.56 -1.53 0.24
N LEU A 75 20.03 -1.05 -0.90
CA LEU A 75 19.77 -1.70 -2.20
C LEU A 75 20.25 -3.15 -2.24
N SER A 76 21.36 -3.48 -1.55
CA SER A 76 21.84 -4.87 -1.42
C SER A 76 20.80 -5.77 -0.75
N ALA A 77 20.07 -5.26 0.23
CA ALA A 77 19.01 -6.00 0.90
C ALA A 77 17.85 -6.35 -0.06
N ILE A 78 17.56 -5.49 -1.05
CA ILE A 78 16.57 -5.80 -2.10
C ILE A 78 17.03 -6.98 -2.96
N VAL A 79 18.31 -7.02 -3.33
CA VAL A 79 18.89 -8.14 -4.09
C VAL A 79 18.84 -9.44 -3.29
N ASP A 80 19.16 -9.38 -2.00
CA ASP A 80 19.11 -10.55 -1.14
C ASP A 80 17.66 -10.99 -0.85
N LEU A 81 16.72 -10.05 -0.72
CA LEU A 81 15.29 -10.35 -0.60
C LEU A 81 14.79 -11.18 -1.79
N SER A 82 15.26 -10.88 -3.01
CA SER A 82 14.89 -11.64 -4.21
C SER A 82 15.38 -13.08 -4.19
N LYS A 83 16.46 -13.37 -3.46
CA LYS A 83 17.01 -14.74 -3.28
C LYS A 83 16.27 -15.51 -2.18
N LEU A 84 15.69 -14.79 -1.19
CA LEU A 84 14.96 -15.37 -0.07
C LEU A 84 13.50 -15.65 -0.40
N ALA A 85 12.93 -14.97 -1.39
CA ALA A 85 11.54 -15.13 -1.80
C ALA A 85 11.33 -16.48 -2.53
N ASP A 86 10.19 -17.11 -2.31
CA ASP A 86 9.79 -18.31 -3.05
C ASP A 86 9.52 -18.01 -4.52
N ARG A 87 9.00 -16.81 -4.79
CA ARG A 87 8.64 -16.34 -6.13
C ARG A 87 8.70 -14.81 -6.19
N ALA A 88 9.09 -14.28 -7.33
CA ALA A 88 8.98 -12.86 -7.64
C ALA A 88 8.00 -12.65 -8.81
N ALA A 89 7.26 -11.57 -8.77
CA ALA A 89 6.36 -11.11 -9.81
C ALA A 89 6.61 -9.64 -10.10
N LYS A 90 6.36 -9.21 -11.34
CA LYS A 90 6.46 -7.82 -11.76
C LYS A 90 5.07 -7.33 -12.18
N GLY A 91 4.50 -6.46 -11.38
CA GLY A 91 3.27 -5.74 -11.73
C GLY A 91 3.57 -4.43 -12.48
N THR A 92 2.53 -3.67 -12.80
CA THR A 92 2.67 -2.33 -13.39
C THR A 92 3.25 -1.36 -12.37
N GLU A 93 2.71 -1.34 -11.16
CA GLU A 93 3.04 -0.41 -10.08
C GLU A 93 4.13 -0.92 -9.14
N HIS A 94 4.23 -2.24 -8.96
CA HIS A 94 5.08 -2.86 -7.96
C HIS A 94 5.94 -4.00 -8.54
N ASP A 95 7.14 -4.14 -7.96
CA ASP A 95 7.83 -5.42 -7.94
C ASP A 95 7.41 -6.15 -6.66
N VAL A 96 7.05 -7.44 -6.77
CA VAL A 96 6.43 -8.22 -5.69
C VAL A 96 7.28 -9.45 -5.38
N PHE A 97 7.63 -9.63 -4.11
CA PHE A 97 8.30 -10.80 -3.59
C PHE A 97 7.34 -11.61 -2.72
N ILE A 98 7.18 -12.89 -3.02
CA ILE A 98 6.18 -13.77 -2.40
C ILE A 98 6.89 -14.82 -1.54
N PHE A 99 6.44 -14.92 -0.30
CA PHE A 99 6.92 -15.83 0.75
C PHE A 99 5.79 -16.76 1.16
N SER A 100 5.36 -17.64 0.24
CA SER A 100 4.20 -18.51 0.42
C SER A 100 4.47 -19.76 1.27
N LYS A 101 5.75 -20.14 1.44
CA LYS A 101 6.17 -21.33 2.20
C LYS A 101 6.50 -21.04 3.66
N ARG A 102 6.32 -19.81 4.12
CA ARG A 102 6.50 -19.43 5.51
C ARG A 102 5.33 -19.90 6.36
N GLU A 103 5.54 -20.02 7.69
CA GLU A 103 4.48 -20.32 8.64
C GLU A 103 3.34 -19.31 8.56
N ASN A 104 3.69 -18.01 8.44
CA ASN A 104 2.78 -16.91 8.18
C ASN A 104 3.07 -16.35 6.78
N PRO A 105 2.42 -16.86 5.72
CA PRO A 105 2.71 -16.45 4.36
C PRO A 105 2.41 -14.97 4.12
N PHE A 106 3.31 -14.27 3.39
CA PHE A 106 3.17 -12.84 3.12
C PHE A 106 3.79 -12.46 1.77
N VAL A 107 3.53 -11.22 1.36
CA VAL A 107 4.17 -10.59 0.20
C VAL A 107 4.87 -9.30 0.63
N ILE A 108 5.97 -8.97 -0.03
CA ILE A 108 6.59 -7.66 0.03
C ILE A 108 6.44 -7.00 -1.34
N ARG A 109 5.96 -5.76 -1.37
CA ARG A 109 5.84 -4.94 -2.56
C ARG A 109 6.82 -3.78 -2.49
N LEU A 110 7.44 -3.49 -3.63
CA LEU A 110 8.28 -2.33 -3.84
C LEU A 110 7.63 -1.46 -4.90
N THR A 111 7.41 -0.20 -4.61
CA THR A 111 6.93 0.75 -5.62
C THR A 111 7.95 0.86 -6.74
N LYS A 112 7.47 0.94 -7.98
CA LYS A 112 8.34 1.24 -9.11
C LYS A 112 8.66 2.72 -9.17
N ARG A 113 9.66 3.03 -9.96
CA ARG A 113 10.13 4.38 -10.21
C ARG A 113 8.99 5.32 -10.62
N ASP A 114 8.95 6.49 -9.98
CA ASP A 114 8.02 7.60 -10.28
C ASP A 114 6.53 7.19 -10.23
N MET A 115 6.24 6.05 -9.59
CA MET A 115 4.91 5.46 -9.49
C MET A 115 4.68 5.02 -8.05
N PHE A 116 4.34 5.97 -7.21
CA PHE A 116 3.83 5.61 -5.87
C PHE A 116 2.41 5.05 -5.99
N GLY A 117 2.32 3.88 -6.66
CA GLY A 117 1.08 3.18 -6.95
C GLY A 117 0.37 3.66 -8.23
N ILE A 118 0.44 4.92 -8.60
CA ILE A 118 -0.13 5.52 -9.82
C ILE A 118 0.86 6.58 -10.32
N PRO A 119 1.01 6.77 -11.64
CA PRO A 119 1.87 7.82 -12.18
C PRO A 119 1.55 9.20 -11.62
N HIS A 120 2.59 9.98 -11.32
CA HIS A 120 2.49 11.35 -10.81
C HIS A 120 1.79 11.49 -9.44
N ARG A 121 1.85 10.45 -8.60
CA ARG A 121 1.40 10.50 -7.21
C ARG A 121 2.56 10.71 -6.25
N THR A 122 2.25 11.31 -5.10
CA THR A 122 3.22 11.51 -4.03
C THR A 122 3.35 10.29 -3.12
N PRO A 123 4.45 10.16 -2.36
CA PRO A 123 4.58 9.18 -1.29
C PRO A 123 3.41 9.20 -0.28
N GLY A 124 2.92 10.40 0.06
CA GLY A 124 1.78 10.57 0.97
C GLY A 124 0.49 9.99 0.39
N GLU A 125 0.17 10.27 -0.87
CA GLU A 125 -1.00 9.71 -1.55
C GLU A 125 -0.95 8.17 -1.62
N TYR A 126 0.24 7.60 -1.81
CA TYR A 126 0.43 6.15 -1.78
C TYR A 126 0.13 5.56 -0.39
N ILE A 127 0.61 6.20 0.66
CA ILE A 127 0.36 5.78 2.05
C ILE A 127 -1.13 5.89 2.37
N ASP A 128 -1.79 6.97 1.96
CA ASP A 128 -3.23 7.18 2.18
C ASP A 128 -4.10 6.15 1.47
N ARG A 129 -3.73 5.77 0.25
CA ARG A 129 -4.39 4.67 -0.46
C ARG A 129 -4.47 3.42 0.42
N TRP A 130 -3.36 3.02 1.04
CA TRP A 130 -3.34 1.83 1.88
C TRP A 130 -4.03 2.02 3.22
N ARG A 131 -4.00 3.23 3.79
CA ARG A 131 -4.76 3.53 5.02
C ARG A 131 -6.26 3.40 4.79
N LEU A 132 -6.78 3.94 3.71
CA LEU A 132 -8.18 3.80 3.32
C LEU A 132 -8.54 2.34 3.04
N SER A 133 -7.67 1.61 2.32
CA SER A 133 -7.86 0.18 2.08
C SER A 133 -7.89 -0.62 3.39
N ASN A 134 -6.98 -0.34 4.32
CA ASN A 134 -6.92 -0.99 5.63
C ASN A 134 -8.16 -0.70 6.48
N ALA A 135 -8.72 0.51 6.40
CA ALA A 135 -9.95 0.88 7.11
C ALA A 135 -11.17 0.16 6.52
N ALA A 136 -11.24 0.06 5.19
CA ALA A 136 -12.34 -0.61 4.50
C ALA A 136 -12.26 -2.15 4.62
N PHE A 137 -11.06 -2.71 4.59
CA PHE A 137 -10.78 -4.15 4.55
C PHE A 137 -9.67 -4.54 5.53
N PRO A 138 -9.93 -4.53 6.85
CA PRO A 138 -8.91 -4.76 7.87
C PRO A 138 -8.26 -6.16 7.78
N ASP A 139 -8.95 -7.14 7.22
CA ASP A 139 -8.42 -8.50 7.04
C ASP A 139 -7.36 -8.60 5.92
N THR A 140 -7.30 -7.60 5.04
CA THR A 140 -6.31 -7.52 3.95
C THR A 140 -5.26 -6.44 4.18
N LYS A 141 -5.00 -6.10 5.43
CA LYS A 141 -4.14 -5.02 5.86
C LYS A 141 -2.77 -5.02 5.20
N VAL A 142 -2.38 -3.85 4.71
CA VAL A 142 -1.04 -3.54 4.20
C VAL A 142 -0.28 -2.74 5.25
N SER A 143 0.98 -3.05 5.46
CA SER A 143 1.87 -2.36 6.41
C SER A 143 3.08 -1.78 5.70
N LEU A 144 3.54 -0.61 6.13
CA LEU A 144 4.80 -0.03 5.69
C LEU A 144 5.94 -0.73 6.42
N ILE A 145 6.95 -1.23 5.69
CA ILE A 145 8.08 -1.95 6.27
C ILE A 145 9.43 -1.29 6.01
N GLY A 146 9.49 -0.32 5.10
CA GLY A 146 10.73 0.39 4.84
C GLY A 146 10.65 1.34 3.65
N TYR A 147 11.74 2.05 3.47
CA TYR A 147 11.97 2.97 2.36
C TYR A 147 13.41 2.84 1.88
N THR A 148 13.64 3.04 0.60
CA THR A 148 14.99 3.13 0.01
C THR A 148 14.98 4.08 -1.20
N LYS A 149 16.17 4.33 -1.75
CA LYS A 149 16.32 4.91 -3.09
C LYS A 149 16.88 3.87 -4.06
N ASN A 150 16.35 3.86 -5.27
CA ASN A 150 16.90 3.03 -6.33
C ASN A 150 18.24 3.60 -6.85
N ALA A 151 18.89 2.90 -7.78
CA ALA A 151 20.17 3.30 -8.35
C ALA A 151 20.18 4.66 -9.09
N ARG A 152 18.99 5.21 -9.36
CA ARG A 152 18.80 6.53 -9.99
C ARG A 152 18.45 7.63 -8.99
N GLY A 153 18.41 7.32 -7.70
CA GLY A 153 18.08 8.25 -6.64
C GLY A 153 16.58 8.45 -6.39
N ASN A 154 15.70 7.73 -7.08
CA ASN A 154 14.26 7.84 -6.87
C ASN A 154 13.82 7.01 -5.66
N GLY A 155 12.85 7.51 -4.92
CA GLY A 155 12.25 6.84 -3.78
C GLY A 155 11.55 5.53 -4.13
N VAL A 156 11.65 4.58 -3.23
CA VAL A 156 10.99 3.27 -3.28
C VAL A 156 10.42 2.96 -1.91
N ILE A 157 9.12 2.82 -1.84
CA ILE A 157 8.40 2.43 -0.63
C ILE A 157 8.26 0.91 -0.61
N LEU A 158 8.56 0.30 0.54
CA LEU A 158 8.39 -1.12 0.77
C LEU A 158 7.18 -1.33 1.68
N THR A 159 6.24 -2.14 1.21
CA THR A 159 5.07 -2.55 1.99
C THR A 159 4.99 -4.07 2.10
N SER A 160 4.34 -4.57 3.14
CA SER A 160 4.00 -5.97 3.27
C SER A 160 2.51 -6.18 3.45
N GLN A 161 2.04 -7.36 3.06
CA GLN A 161 0.68 -7.81 3.24
C GLN A 161 0.68 -9.32 3.40
N ARG A 162 -0.27 -9.86 4.16
CA ARG A 162 -0.49 -11.30 4.21
C ARG A 162 -0.66 -11.85 2.79
N TYR A 163 -0.08 -13.02 2.53
CA TYR A 163 -0.35 -13.74 1.30
C TYR A 163 -1.70 -14.46 1.41
N PHE A 164 -2.55 -14.27 0.41
CA PHE A 164 -3.87 -14.88 0.35
C PHE A 164 -3.90 -15.99 -0.69
N GLU A 165 -4.37 -17.15 -0.29
CA GLU A 165 -4.72 -18.23 -1.21
C GLU A 165 -6.19 -18.11 -1.58
N GLY A 166 -6.48 -18.12 -2.87
CA GLY A 166 -7.85 -18.02 -3.37
C GLY A 166 -7.95 -18.27 -4.86
N SER A 167 -9.16 -18.23 -5.35
CA SER A 167 -9.48 -18.39 -6.77
C SER A 167 -9.92 -17.07 -7.38
N LYS A 168 -9.45 -16.78 -8.59
CA LYS A 168 -10.02 -15.71 -9.40
C LYS A 168 -11.42 -16.11 -9.86
N ARG A 169 -12.32 -15.13 -9.90
CA ARG A 169 -13.67 -15.28 -10.47
C ARG A 169 -13.94 -14.16 -11.46
N ASP A 170 -15.00 -14.30 -12.22
CA ASP A 170 -15.44 -13.29 -13.17
C ASP A 170 -15.98 -12.04 -12.50
N GLN A 171 -16.12 -10.96 -13.27
CA GLN A 171 -16.60 -9.67 -12.79
C GLN A 171 -18.01 -9.75 -12.16
N LYS A 172 -18.89 -10.61 -12.71
CA LYS A 172 -20.24 -10.81 -12.16
C LYS A 172 -20.21 -11.40 -10.75
N SER A 173 -19.27 -12.30 -10.49
CA SER A 173 -19.07 -12.86 -9.14
C SER A 173 -18.59 -11.80 -8.16
N ILE A 174 -17.71 -10.89 -8.59
CA ILE A 174 -17.25 -9.74 -7.80
C ILE A 174 -18.40 -8.79 -7.50
N GLU A 175 -19.19 -8.43 -8.51
CA GLU A 175 -20.39 -7.59 -8.37
C GLU A 175 -21.37 -8.17 -7.33
N ALA A 176 -21.68 -9.46 -7.45
CA ALA A 176 -22.58 -10.14 -6.52
C ALA A 176 -22.04 -10.16 -5.09
N ALA A 177 -20.73 -10.34 -4.93
CA ALA A 177 -20.07 -10.37 -3.63
C ALA A 177 -20.07 -8.99 -2.97
N PHE A 178 -19.63 -7.94 -3.68
CA PHE A 178 -19.65 -6.58 -3.17
C PHE A 178 -21.06 -6.05 -2.92
N GLY A 179 -22.04 -6.41 -3.76
CA GLY A 179 -23.45 -6.10 -3.51
C GLY A 179 -23.95 -6.65 -2.17
N LYS A 180 -23.57 -7.88 -1.81
CA LYS A 180 -23.89 -8.47 -0.49
C LYS A 180 -23.22 -7.75 0.68
N LEU A 181 -22.04 -7.18 0.46
CA LEU A 181 -21.32 -6.35 1.45
C LEU A 181 -21.88 -4.92 1.54
N GLY A 182 -22.91 -4.56 0.76
CA GLY A 182 -23.51 -3.23 0.75
C GLY A 182 -22.84 -2.24 -0.21
N TYR A 183 -22.07 -2.74 -1.17
CA TYR A 183 -21.42 -1.97 -2.22
C TYR A 183 -21.96 -2.39 -3.60
N PRO A 184 -23.17 -1.98 -4.00
CA PRO A 184 -23.69 -2.25 -5.35
C PRO A 184 -22.84 -1.55 -6.42
N PRO A 185 -22.86 -2.05 -7.67
CA PRO A 185 -22.14 -1.41 -8.78
C PRO A 185 -22.70 -0.01 -9.05
N MET A 186 -21.81 0.96 -9.22
CA MET A 186 -22.16 2.36 -9.55
C MET A 186 -22.18 2.62 -11.06
N SER A 187 -21.43 1.83 -11.82
CA SER A 187 -21.32 1.93 -13.28
C SER A 187 -21.54 0.56 -13.91
N ARG A 188 -22.02 0.54 -15.15
CA ARG A 188 -22.10 -0.68 -15.96
C ARG A 188 -20.81 -0.97 -16.75
N PHE A 189 -19.94 0.02 -16.83
CA PHE A 189 -18.75 -0.03 -17.69
C PHE A 189 -17.47 -0.15 -16.88
N ASP A 190 -17.44 0.41 -15.66
CA ASP A 190 -16.27 0.46 -14.81
C ASP A 190 -16.47 -0.37 -13.55
N PRO A 191 -15.46 -1.10 -13.06
CA PRO A 191 -15.55 -1.89 -11.84
C PRO A 191 -15.51 -0.99 -10.57
N VAL A 192 -16.51 -0.10 -10.47
CA VAL A 192 -16.70 0.83 -9.36
C VAL A 192 -17.94 0.43 -8.57
N TYR A 193 -17.79 0.29 -7.26
CA TYR A 193 -18.82 -0.12 -6.32
C TYR A 193 -18.95 0.91 -5.21
N GLY A 194 -20.15 1.32 -4.86
CA GLY A 194 -20.37 2.38 -3.87
C GLY A 194 -21.35 2.00 -2.79
N ASN A 195 -21.08 2.38 -1.56
CA ASN A 195 -22.00 2.23 -0.47
C ASN A 195 -22.89 3.49 -0.35
N PRO A 196 -24.20 3.39 -0.63
CA PRO A 196 -25.08 4.56 -0.65
C PRO A 196 -25.27 5.22 0.73
N LYS A 197 -25.02 4.48 1.82
CA LYS A 197 -25.15 5.01 3.19
C LYS A 197 -23.93 5.80 3.63
N THR A 198 -22.74 5.27 3.37
CA THR A 198 -21.48 5.88 3.80
C THR A 198 -20.90 6.82 2.76
N GLY A 199 -21.17 6.57 1.48
CA GLY A 199 -20.56 7.25 0.35
C GLY A 199 -19.18 6.69 -0.02
N VAL A 200 -18.70 5.66 0.66
CA VAL A 200 -17.44 5.00 0.35
C VAL A 200 -17.55 4.28 -1.00
N GLU A 201 -16.53 4.44 -1.82
CA GLU A 201 -16.44 3.83 -3.15
C GLU A 201 -15.22 2.90 -3.23
N ILE A 202 -15.39 1.79 -3.92
CA ILE A 202 -14.34 0.82 -4.23
C ILE A 202 -14.08 0.88 -5.73
N HIS A 203 -12.86 1.22 -6.11
CA HIS A 203 -12.42 1.31 -7.49
C HIS A 203 -11.43 0.19 -7.80
N ASP A 204 -11.19 -0.06 -9.09
CA ASP A 204 -10.23 -1.04 -9.60
C ASP A 204 -10.47 -2.48 -9.09
N ALA A 205 -11.73 -2.80 -8.78
CA ALA A 205 -12.12 -4.11 -8.25
C ALA A 205 -12.44 -5.10 -9.38
N HIS A 206 -11.40 -5.53 -10.07
CA HIS A 206 -11.46 -6.50 -11.17
C HIS A 206 -10.81 -7.86 -10.79
N PRO A 207 -10.93 -8.92 -11.64
CA PRO A 207 -10.45 -10.27 -11.30
C PRO A 207 -8.96 -10.41 -10.97
N ASP A 208 -8.14 -9.42 -11.30
CA ASP A 208 -6.72 -9.42 -10.94
C ASP A 208 -6.44 -8.80 -9.56
N ASN A 209 -7.40 -8.06 -8.98
CA ASN A 209 -7.30 -7.35 -7.70
C ASN A 209 -8.19 -7.95 -6.60
N VAL A 210 -9.08 -8.89 -6.97
CA VAL A 210 -9.98 -9.56 -6.04
C VAL A 210 -9.91 -11.08 -6.25
N ILE A 211 -9.60 -11.81 -5.19
CA ILE A 211 -9.71 -13.28 -5.19
C ILE A 211 -10.81 -13.71 -4.21
N PHE A 212 -11.19 -14.98 -4.26
CA PHE A 212 -12.20 -15.55 -3.37
C PHE A 212 -11.59 -16.66 -2.53
N ASP A 213 -11.84 -16.62 -1.24
CA ASP A 213 -11.46 -17.68 -0.31
C ASP A 213 -12.24 -18.98 -0.59
N LYS A 214 -11.91 -20.05 0.17
CA LYS A 214 -12.58 -21.36 0.07
C LYS A 214 -14.07 -21.30 0.43
N SER A 215 -14.48 -20.30 1.22
CA SER A 215 -15.89 -20.07 1.62
C SER A 215 -16.66 -19.21 0.60
N GLY A 216 -15.96 -18.67 -0.40
CA GLY A 216 -16.54 -17.81 -1.43
C GLY A 216 -16.65 -16.34 -1.03
N ASN A 217 -15.94 -15.90 0.02
CA ASN A 217 -15.87 -14.49 0.39
C ASN A 217 -14.82 -13.78 -0.49
N PRO A 218 -15.09 -12.52 -0.91
CA PRO A 218 -14.14 -11.75 -1.67
C PRO A 218 -12.99 -11.28 -0.77
N ILE A 219 -11.77 -11.35 -1.28
CA ILE A 219 -10.55 -10.82 -0.67
C ILE A 219 -10.02 -9.75 -1.63
N PRO A 220 -10.35 -8.47 -1.44
CA PRO A 220 -9.83 -7.37 -2.24
C PRO A 220 -8.43 -7.00 -1.71
N PHE A 221 -7.39 -7.38 -2.45
CA PHE A 221 -6.00 -7.23 -2.00
C PHE A 221 -5.25 -6.10 -2.69
N ASP A 222 -5.79 -5.52 -3.77
CA ASP A 222 -5.18 -4.41 -4.52
C ASP A 222 -6.23 -3.48 -5.13
N VAL A 223 -7.27 -3.14 -4.37
CA VAL A 223 -8.32 -2.20 -4.77
C VAL A 223 -8.01 -0.78 -4.27
N MET A 224 -8.68 0.20 -4.83
CA MET A 224 -8.60 1.59 -4.42
C MET A 224 -9.88 2.02 -3.70
N ILE A 225 -9.73 2.69 -2.57
CA ILE A 225 -10.86 3.19 -1.78
C ILE A 225 -10.93 4.71 -1.91
N ASN A 226 -12.11 5.21 -2.25
CA ASN A 226 -12.45 6.62 -2.20
C ASN A 226 -13.45 6.85 -1.06
N ASP A 227 -13.16 7.82 -0.19
CA ASP A 227 -14.01 8.16 0.96
C ASP A 227 -14.35 9.67 0.95
N PRO A 228 -15.18 10.13 0.01
CA PRO A 228 -15.45 11.55 -0.18
C PRO A 228 -16.16 12.21 0.99
N LYS A 229 -16.80 11.43 1.87
CA LYS A 229 -17.50 11.93 3.07
C LYS A 229 -16.69 11.75 4.36
N ASN A 230 -15.46 11.29 4.25
CA ASN A 230 -14.61 10.97 5.41
C ASN A 230 -15.31 10.04 6.42
N TYR A 231 -15.97 9.00 5.93
CA TYR A 231 -16.70 8.03 6.75
C TYR A 231 -15.78 7.30 7.74
N PHE A 232 -14.55 6.98 7.32
CA PHE A 232 -13.58 6.31 8.18
C PHE A 232 -12.89 7.27 9.17
N GLY A 233 -13.20 8.58 9.13
CA GLY A 233 -12.60 9.56 10.03
C GLY A 233 -11.08 9.72 9.84
N ILE A 234 -10.57 9.33 8.68
CA ILE A 234 -9.16 9.53 8.32
C ILE A 234 -9.00 10.99 7.95
N GLN A 235 -8.61 11.80 8.93
CA GLN A 235 -8.48 13.25 8.75
C GLN A 235 -7.24 13.60 7.94
N ASP A 236 -7.38 14.64 7.11
CA ASP A 236 -6.35 15.06 6.16
C ASP A 236 -5.16 15.74 6.80
N SER A 237 -5.30 16.31 7.96
CA SER A 237 -4.29 17.21 8.55
C SER A 237 -3.94 16.97 10.02
N GLU A 238 -4.87 16.50 10.83
CA GLU A 238 -4.63 16.42 12.28
C GLU A 238 -3.84 15.17 12.72
N LEU A 239 -3.71 14.20 11.84
CA LEU A 239 -3.07 12.91 12.15
C LEU A 239 -1.57 12.88 11.84
N LEU A 240 -0.97 14.00 11.48
CA LEU A 240 0.32 13.93 10.82
C LEU A 240 1.46 14.64 11.52
N TRP A 241 1.17 15.64 12.37
CA TRP A 241 2.20 16.62 12.62
C TRP A 241 2.27 17.15 14.07
N GLU A 242 1.56 16.54 15.01
CA GLU A 242 1.80 16.82 16.44
C GLU A 242 2.82 15.88 17.08
#